data_9b4c105f2c5f9b902b32a85db5f283bc
#
_entry.id   9b4c105f2c5f9b902b32a85db5f283bc
#
_cell.length_a   1.000
_cell.length_b   1.000
_cell.length_c   1.000
_cell.angle_alpha   90.00
_cell.angle_beta   90.00
_cell.angle_gamma   90.00
#
_symmetry.space_group_name_H-M   'P 1'
#
loop_
_entity.id
_entity.type
_entity.pdbx_description
1 polymer ?
#
loop_
_entity_poly.entity_id
_entity_poly.type
_entity_poly.pdbx_seq_one_letter_code
_entity_poly.pdbx_strand_id
1 'polypeptide(L)'
;ARSAYVRTGADVIASAETLDALVEGVCAADFDATAFRIECVRTTDRFDISSLDAIIAVADGMRGFFPDLDDPEHRFLLAIRDDGFWFGEIVTEFTRAYRRHHDKPFQTSNALPPRLARALVNIVSPPARVILDPCCGSGSIPMEAADMALTAIARDRSAVAVGKARGNLAH
;
A
#
# COMPACT_ATOMS: atom_id res chain seq x y z
N ALA A 1 -1.21 -1.06 6.92
CA ALA A 1 0.13 -1.28 6.33
C ALA A 1 1.06 -0.11 6.67
N ARG A 2 2.34 -0.39 7.01
CA ARG A 2 3.33 0.65 7.37
C ARG A 2 3.93 1.34 6.15
N SER A 3 3.86 0.73 4.98
CA SER A 3 4.51 1.22 3.76
C SER A 3 3.97 2.57 3.30
N ALA A 4 4.87 3.41 2.78
CA ALA A 4 4.52 4.71 2.19
C ALA A 4 4.25 4.62 0.67
N TYR A 5 4.85 3.62 0.00
CA TYR A 5 4.87 3.51 -1.46
C TYR A 5 4.25 2.22 -1.99
N VAL A 6 4.14 1.17 -1.16
CA VAL A 6 3.38 -0.04 -1.54
C VAL A 6 1.89 0.23 -1.37
N ARG A 7 1.12 0.05 -2.43
CA ARG A 7 -0.32 0.28 -2.43
C ARG A 7 -1.09 -0.93 -1.94
N THR A 8 -0.71 -2.09 -2.41
CA THR A 8 -1.40 -3.36 -2.18
C THR A 8 -0.35 -4.45 -2.01
N GLY A 9 -0.54 -5.34 -1.06
CA GLY A 9 0.22 -6.57 -0.90
C GLY A 9 -0.72 -7.74 -1.06
N ALA A 10 -0.30 -8.75 -1.81
CA ALA A 10 -1.05 -9.96 -2.01
C ALA A 10 -0.17 -11.19 -1.74
N ASP A 11 -0.75 -12.23 -1.16
CA ASP A 11 -0.13 -13.54 -1.07
C ASP A 11 -0.30 -14.25 -2.40
N VAL A 12 0.81 -14.64 -3.02
CA VAL A 12 0.82 -15.23 -4.35
C VAL A 12 0.27 -16.65 -4.30
N ILE A 13 -0.75 -16.92 -5.10
CA ILE A 13 -1.39 -18.23 -5.26
C ILE A 13 -0.83 -18.94 -6.48
N ALA A 14 -0.73 -18.24 -7.61
CA ALA A 14 -0.18 -18.77 -8.85
C ALA A 14 0.61 -17.72 -9.61
N SER A 15 1.61 -18.16 -10.38
CA SER A 15 2.33 -17.30 -11.32
C SER A 15 2.77 -18.12 -12.54
N ALA A 16 2.75 -17.52 -13.72
CA ALA A 16 3.16 -18.17 -14.96
C ALA A 16 3.59 -17.14 -16.02
N GLU A 17 4.35 -17.61 -17.02
CA GLU A 17 4.77 -16.79 -18.16
C GLU A 17 3.62 -16.53 -19.16
N THR A 18 2.60 -17.41 -19.18
CA THR A 18 1.43 -17.30 -20.05
C THR A 18 0.14 -17.27 -19.25
N LEU A 19 -0.91 -16.69 -19.84
CA LEU A 19 -2.22 -16.63 -19.17
C LEU A 19 -2.82 -18.02 -19.00
N ASP A 20 -2.73 -18.89 -20.00
CA ASP A 20 -3.30 -20.24 -19.96
C ASP A 20 -2.67 -21.06 -18.80
N ALA A 21 -1.33 -21.01 -18.66
CA ALA A 21 -0.65 -21.67 -17.56
C ALA A 21 -0.99 -21.06 -16.19
N LEU A 22 -1.24 -19.74 -16.13
CA LEU A 22 -1.75 -19.13 -14.90
C LEU A 22 -3.13 -19.67 -14.55
N VAL A 23 -4.07 -19.71 -15.51
CA VAL A 23 -5.43 -20.22 -15.31
C VAL A 23 -5.39 -21.68 -14.84
N GLU A 24 -4.54 -22.52 -15.43
CA GLU A 24 -4.33 -23.90 -14.94
C GLU A 24 -3.87 -23.93 -13.48
N GLY A 25 -2.91 -23.07 -13.12
CA GLY A 25 -2.42 -22.94 -11.74
C GLY A 25 -3.50 -22.47 -10.76
N VAL A 26 -4.35 -21.56 -11.19
CA VAL A 26 -5.49 -21.05 -10.39
C VAL A 26 -6.55 -22.15 -10.25
N CYS A 27 -6.87 -22.89 -11.32
CA CYS A 27 -7.80 -24.01 -11.27
C CYS A 27 -7.36 -25.13 -10.33
N ALA A 28 -6.04 -25.32 -10.17
CA ALA A 28 -5.46 -26.35 -9.31
C ALA A 28 -5.34 -25.91 -7.84
N ALA A 29 -5.47 -24.62 -7.57
CA ALA A 29 -5.41 -24.08 -6.22
C ALA A 29 -6.72 -24.32 -5.48
N ASP A 30 -6.62 -24.61 -4.19
CA ASP A 30 -7.76 -24.77 -3.29
C ASP A 30 -8.09 -23.42 -2.67
N PHE A 31 -9.29 -22.92 -2.92
CA PHE A 31 -9.79 -21.65 -2.36
C PHE A 31 -11.01 -21.94 -1.49
N ASP A 32 -11.06 -21.32 -0.36
CA ASP A 32 -12.24 -21.28 0.51
C ASP A 32 -12.95 -19.92 0.35
N ALA A 33 -13.39 -19.62 -0.87
CA ALA A 33 -14.03 -18.35 -1.19
C ALA A 33 -15.34 -18.58 -1.94
N THR A 34 -16.40 -17.87 -1.56
CA THR A 34 -17.72 -17.94 -2.21
C THR A 34 -17.96 -16.76 -3.13
N ALA A 35 -17.71 -15.54 -2.65
CA ALA A 35 -17.86 -14.29 -3.39
C ALA A 35 -16.51 -13.59 -3.56
N PHE A 36 -16.18 -13.20 -4.79
CA PHE A 36 -14.86 -12.62 -5.05
C PHE A 36 -14.90 -11.44 -6.01
N ARG A 37 -13.81 -10.62 -5.91
CA ARG A 37 -13.49 -9.59 -6.86
C ARG A 37 -12.02 -9.72 -7.28
N ILE A 38 -11.74 -9.57 -8.57
CA ILE A 38 -10.36 -9.51 -9.09
C ILE A 38 -10.05 -8.07 -9.50
N GLU A 39 -8.97 -7.53 -8.96
CA GLU A 39 -8.37 -6.27 -9.39
C GLU A 39 -7.19 -6.56 -10.31
N CYS A 40 -7.00 -5.78 -11.37
CA CYS A 40 -5.88 -5.95 -12.27
C CYS A 40 -4.93 -4.76 -12.20
N VAL A 41 -3.63 -5.07 -12.11
CA VAL A 41 -2.54 -4.11 -12.29
C VAL A 41 -1.68 -4.56 -13.46
N ARG A 42 -1.62 -3.72 -14.49
CA ARG A 42 -0.79 -3.95 -15.68
C ARG A 42 0.37 -2.97 -15.67
N THR A 43 1.59 -3.48 -15.88
CA THR A 43 2.82 -2.68 -15.98
C THR A 43 3.55 -2.87 -17.30
N THR A 44 2.98 -3.63 -18.25
CA THR A 44 3.58 -3.97 -19.54
C THR A 44 2.54 -4.05 -20.64
N ASP A 45 2.93 -3.75 -21.86
CA ASP A 45 2.14 -3.97 -23.07
C ASP A 45 2.64 -5.18 -23.89
N ARG A 46 3.48 -6.03 -23.29
CA ARG A 46 4.07 -7.21 -23.94
C ARG A 46 3.01 -8.20 -24.43
N PHE A 47 1.90 -8.34 -23.72
CA PHE A 47 0.87 -9.33 -24.01
C PHE A 47 -0.33 -8.71 -24.70
N ASP A 48 -0.71 -9.26 -25.86
CA ASP A 48 -1.87 -8.83 -26.66
C ASP A 48 -3.18 -9.38 -26.06
N ILE A 49 -3.50 -8.93 -24.86
CA ILE A 49 -4.75 -9.25 -24.17
C ILE A 49 -5.18 -8.03 -23.34
N SER A 50 -6.47 -7.75 -23.29
CA SER A 50 -6.96 -6.69 -22.41
C SER A 50 -6.93 -7.13 -20.94
N SER A 51 -6.84 -6.16 -20.02
CA SER A 51 -6.90 -6.47 -18.59
C SER A 51 -8.25 -7.11 -18.20
N LEU A 52 -9.32 -6.74 -18.89
CA LEU A 52 -10.66 -7.31 -18.64
C LEU A 52 -10.73 -8.77 -19.11
N ASP A 53 -10.24 -9.08 -20.30
CA ASP A 53 -10.25 -10.45 -20.81
C ASP A 53 -9.37 -11.37 -19.95
N ALA A 54 -8.25 -10.86 -19.46
CA ALA A 54 -7.39 -11.61 -18.52
C ALA A 54 -8.09 -11.87 -17.17
N ILE A 55 -8.83 -10.88 -16.64
CA ILE A 55 -9.66 -11.08 -15.43
C ILE A 55 -10.72 -12.14 -15.68
N ILE A 56 -11.44 -12.07 -16.81
CA ILE A 56 -12.49 -13.02 -17.16
C ILE A 56 -11.91 -14.45 -17.28
N ALA A 57 -10.80 -14.61 -17.98
CA ALA A 57 -10.16 -15.91 -18.13
C ALA A 57 -9.76 -16.54 -16.78
N VAL A 58 -9.23 -15.74 -15.86
CA VAL A 58 -8.88 -16.21 -14.51
C VAL A 58 -10.14 -16.51 -13.71
N ALA A 59 -11.18 -15.66 -13.77
CA ALA A 59 -12.43 -15.86 -13.07
C ALA A 59 -13.16 -17.13 -13.52
N ASP A 60 -13.17 -17.44 -14.82
CA ASP A 60 -13.76 -18.66 -15.39
C ASP A 60 -13.04 -19.94 -14.89
N GLY A 61 -11.75 -19.81 -14.54
CA GLY A 61 -10.96 -20.88 -13.92
C GLY A 61 -11.31 -21.15 -12.46
N MET A 62 -11.92 -20.18 -11.76
CA MET A 62 -12.28 -20.27 -10.35
C MET A 62 -13.65 -20.98 -10.18
N ARG A 63 -13.63 -22.31 -10.15
CA ARG A 63 -14.85 -23.13 -10.08
C ARG A 63 -15.52 -23.06 -8.71
N GLY A 64 -16.86 -22.92 -8.69
CA GLY A 64 -17.64 -22.87 -7.47
C GLY A 64 -17.73 -21.50 -6.82
N PHE A 65 -17.16 -20.48 -7.46
CA PHE A 65 -17.12 -19.09 -7.00
C PHE A 65 -17.98 -18.21 -7.92
N PHE A 66 -18.47 -17.11 -7.38
CA PHE A 66 -19.18 -16.11 -8.19
C PHE A 66 -18.61 -14.72 -7.95
N PRO A 67 -18.49 -13.89 -9.01
CA PRO A 67 -17.99 -12.54 -8.87
C PRO A 67 -19.02 -11.66 -8.14
N ASP A 68 -18.56 -10.95 -7.10
CA ASP A 68 -19.29 -9.89 -6.41
C ASP A 68 -18.41 -8.64 -6.40
N LEU A 69 -18.88 -7.58 -7.08
CA LEU A 69 -18.11 -6.35 -7.22
C LEU A 69 -18.38 -5.33 -6.11
N ASP A 70 -19.50 -5.51 -5.40
CA ASP A 70 -19.96 -4.55 -4.40
C ASP A 70 -19.53 -4.95 -2.99
N ASP A 71 -19.72 -6.23 -2.61
CA ASP A 71 -19.38 -6.74 -1.28
C ASP A 71 -18.65 -8.10 -1.37
N PRO A 72 -17.47 -8.18 -1.97
CA PRO A 72 -16.72 -9.42 -2.13
C PRO A 72 -16.19 -9.91 -0.78
N GLU A 73 -16.35 -11.20 -0.51
CA GLU A 73 -15.74 -11.87 0.65
C GLU A 73 -14.21 -11.92 0.51
N HIS A 74 -13.73 -12.17 -0.71
CA HIS A 74 -12.31 -12.22 -1.04
C HIS A 74 -11.96 -11.27 -2.18
N ARG A 75 -10.79 -10.65 -2.06
CA ARG A 75 -10.27 -9.74 -3.09
C ARG A 75 -8.95 -10.28 -3.60
N PHE A 76 -8.87 -10.48 -4.90
CA PHE A 76 -7.69 -10.98 -5.59
C PHE A 76 -7.04 -9.90 -6.43
N LEU A 77 -5.74 -10.04 -6.64
CA LEU A 77 -4.94 -9.19 -7.50
C LEU A 77 -4.37 -10.03 -8.65
N LEU A 78 -4.69 -9.64 -9.88
CA LEU A 78 -4.01 -10.09 -11.09
C LEU A 78 -2.98 -9.04 -11.50
N ALA A 79 -1.70 -9.39 -11.46
CA ALA A 79 -0.64 -8.52 -11.93
C ALA A 79 -0.07 -9.03 -13.26
N ILE A 80 -0.11 -8.17 -14.29
CA ILE A 80 0.44 -8.44 -15.63
C ILE A 80 1.74 -7.62 -15.76
N ARG A 81 2.87 -8.32 -15.82
CA ARG A 81 4.22 -7.74 -15.81
C ARG A 81 5.04 -8.27 -16.98
N ASP A 82 6.23 -7.70 -17.21
CA ASP A 82 7.14 -8.15 -18.27
C ASP A 82 7.57 -9.62 -18.13
N ASP A 83 7.61 -10.12 -16.90
CA ASP A 83 8.00 -11.49 -16.55
C ASP A 83 6.82 -12.48 -16.52
N GLY A 84 5.58 -12.03 -16.82
CA GLY A 84 4.39 -12.88 -16.88
C GLY A 84 3.22 -12.40 -16.05
N PHE A 85 2.42 -13.36 -15.60
CA PHE A 85 1.17 -13.17 -14.89
C PHE A 85 1.31 -13.67 -13.45
N TRP A 86 0.77 -12.92 -12.51
CA TRP A 86 0.80 -13.21 -11.08
C TRP A 86 -0.59 -13.05 -10.51
N PHE A 87 -1.09 -14.05 -9.81
CA PHE A 87 -2.39 -14.02 -9.16
C PHE A 87 -2.25 -14.33 -7.67
N GLY A 88 -2.95 -13.58 -6.83
CA GLY A 88 -2.89 -13.76 -5.38
C GLY A 88 -3.99 -13.03 -4.64
N GLU A 89 -4.22 -13.43 -3.40
CA GLU A 89 -5.19 -12.83 -2.51
C GLU A 89 -4.62 -11.54 -1.87
N ILE A 90 -5.42 -10.47 -1.87
CA ILE A 90 -5.03 -9.19 -1.27
C ILE A 90 -5.11 -9.31 0.26
N VAL A 91 -3.95 -9.30 0.91
CA VAL A 91 -3.82 -9.40 2.37
C VAL A 91 -3.58 -8.06 3.05
N THR A 92 -3.09 -7.08 2.30
CA THR A 92 -2.87 -5.73 2.84
C THR A 92 -3.20 -4.66 1.83
N GLU A 93 -3.89 -3.61 2.29
CA GLU A 93 -4.07 -2.38 1.54
C GLU A 93 -3.51 -1.18 2.31
N PHE A 94 -3.07 -0.21 1.54
CA PHE A 94 -2.58 1.03 2.07
C PHE A 94 -3.75 1.98 2.37
N THR A 95 -4.01 2.26 3.63
CA THR A 95 -5.13 3.09 4.09
C THR A 95 -5.01 4.58 3.76
N ARG A 96 -3.87 5.02 3.21
CA ARG A 96 -3.55 6.44 2.96
C ARG A 96 -3.68 7.32 4.20
N ALA A 97 -3.54 6.75 5.39
CA ALA A 97 -3.66 7.46 6.66
C ALA A 97 -2.76 8.70 6.75
N TYR A 98 -1.58 8.67 6.10
CA TYR A 98 -0.68 9.83 6.02
C TYR A 98 -1.32 11.06 5.34
N ARG A 99 -2.41 10.90 4.56
CA ARG A 99 -3.06 12.04 3.89
C ARG A 99 -3.64 13.05 4.88
N ARG A 100 -4.03 12.63 6.08
CA ARG A 100 -4.48 13.55 7.13
C ARG A 100 -3.41 14.58 7.49
N HIS A 101 -2.12 14.25 7.33
CA HIS A 101 -1.03 15.18 7.59
C HIS A 101 -0.83 16.24 6.50
N HIS A 102 -1.57 16.16 5.38
CA HIS A 102 -1.68 17.27 4.44
C HIS A 102 -2.52 18.42 5.00
N ASP A 103 -3.48 18.12 5.87
CA ASP A 103 -4.46 19.08 6.40
C ASP A 103 -4.04 19.63 7.78
N LYS A 104 -2.78 19.46 8.16
CA LYS A 104 -2.24 19.95 9.43
C LYS A 104 -2.38 21.48 9.53
N PRO A 105 -2.67 22.01 10.74
CA PRO A 105 -2.95 23.44 10.95
C PRO A 105 -1.82 24.38 10.54
N PHE A 106 -0.58 23.96 10.70
CA PHE A 106 0.60 24.78 10.42
C PHE A 106 1.39 24.23 9.23
N GLN A 107 0.99 24.62 8.03
CA GLN A 107 1.73 24.33 6.80
C GLN A 107 2.94 25.25 6.64
N THR A 108 4.02 24.72 6.05
CA THR A 108 5.17 25.51 5.60
C THR A 108 5.60 25.03 4.22
N SER A 109 6.05 25.95 3.37
CA SER A 109 6.50 25.62 2.00
C SER A 109 7.64 24.61 1.94
N ASN A 110 8.43 24.54 3.00
CA ASN A 110 9.59 23.65 3.11
C ASN A 110 9.28 22.36 3.89
N ALA A 111 8.00 22.10 4.22
CA ALA A 111 7.63 20.89 4.92
C ALA A 111 7.83 19.67 4.03
N LEU A 112 8.41 18.60 4.60
CA LEU A 112 8.48 17.32 3.91
C LEU A 112 7.08 16.81 3.57
N PRO A 113 6.86 16.30 2.33
CA PRO A 113 5.61 15.61 2.00
C PRO A 113 5.39 14.42 2.95
N PRO A 114 4.16 14.20 3.44
CA PRO A 114 3.87 13.14 4.41
C PRO A 114 4.33 11.75 3.95
N ARG A 115 4.16 11.44 2.65
CA ARG A 115 4.64 10.17 2.08
C ARG A 115 6.14 9.96 2.24
N LEU A 116 6.93 11.02 1.99
CA LEU A 116 8.38 10.96 2.14
C LEU A 116 8.77 10.87 3.62
N ALA A 117 8.12 11.65 4.49
CA ALA A 117 8.33 11.56 5.93
C ALA A 117 8.05 10.13 6.44
N ARG A 118 6.93 9.50 6.02
CA ARG A 118 6.61 8.09 6.32
C ARG A 118 7.70 7.14 5.84
N ALA A 119 8.22 7.32 4.64
CA ALA A 119 9.30 6.49 4.11
C ALA A 119 10.58 6.59 4.96
N LEU A 120 10.98 7.80 5.34
CA LEU A 120 12.14 8.03 6.19
C LEU A 120 11.97 7.37 7.57
N VAL A 121 10.79 7.50 8.18
CA VAL A 121 10.49 6.82 9.46
C VAL A 121 10.58 5.30 9.29
N ASN A 122 10.07 4.74 8.20
CA ASN A 122 10.16 3.31 7.92
C ASN A 122 11.61 2.81 7.77
N ILE A 123 12.50 3.61 7.17
CA ILE A 123 13.90 3.24 6.99
C ILE A 123 14.62 3.09 8.33
N VAL A 124 14.31 3.97 9.30
CA VAL A 124 15.00 3.99 10.60
C VAL A 124 14.29 3.20 11.69
N SER A 125 13.00 2.88 11.54
CA SER A 125 12.17 2.40 12.64
C SER A 125 12.40 0.95 13.08
N PRO A 126 12.77 -0.03 12.27
CA PRO A 126 13.20 -1.33 12.79
C PRO A 126 14.74 -1.37 12.96
N PRO A 127 15.26 -1.61 14.16
CA PRO A 127 14.57 -1.95 15.42
C PRO A 127 14.25 -0.75 16.33
N ALA A 128 14.49 0.51 15.89
CA ALA A 128 14.39 1.68 16.74
C ALA A 128 12.93 1.93 17.18
N ARG A 129 12.76 2.22 18.48
CA ARG A 129 11.47 2.67 19.03
C ARG A 129 11.45 4.17 19.32
N VAL A 130 12.58 4.82 19.26
CA VAL A 130 12.76 6.25 19.47
C VAL A 130 13.45 6.85 18.26
N ILE A 131 12.89 7.90 17.71
CA ILE A 131 13.43 8.63 16.57
C ILE A 131 13.76 10.05 17.01
N LEU A 132 14.97 10.52 16.68
CA LEU A 132 15.38 11.89 16.84
C LEU A 132 15.31 12.62 15.49
N ASP A 133 14.53 13.70 15.45
CA ASP A 133 14.54 14.67 14.35
C ASP A 133 15.16 16.00 14.85
N PRO A 134 16.42 16.29 14.53
CA PRO A 134 17.11 17.48 15.03
C PRO A 134 16.72 18.77 14.31
N CYS A 135 16.00 18.69 13.18
CA CYS A 135 15.58 19.81 12.34
C CYS A 135 14.11 19.69 11.93
N CYS A 136 13.23 19.49 12.92
CA CYS A 136 11.87 19.01 12.70
C CYS A 136 10.95 19.97 11.92
N GLY A 137 11.30 21.24 11.79
CA GLY A 137 10.46 22.23 11.11
C GLY A 137 9.04 22.25 11.69
N SER A 138 8.02 22.08 10.84
CA SER A 138 6.63 21.98 11.24
C SER A 138 6.19 20.57 11.71
N GLY A 139 7.12 19.62 11.85
CA GLY A 139 6.88 18.33 12.48
C GLY A 139 6.41 17.20 11.58
N SER A 140 6.70 17.22 10.27
CA SER A 140 6.26 16.13 9.35
C SER A 140 6.79 14.75 9.77
N ILE A 141 8.07 14.62 10.12
CA ILE A 141 8.66 13.36 10.59
C ILE A 141 8.12 12.94 11.97
N PRO A 142 8.08 13.82 12.98
CA PRO A 142 7.48 13.49 14.26
C PRO A 142 6.02 13.04 14.19
N MET A 143 5.20 13.64 13.32
CA MET A 143 3.81 13.22 13.12
C MET A 143 3.72 11.80 12.57
N GLU A 144 4.52 11.47 11.56
CA GLU A 144 4.56 10.12 10.99
C GLU A 144 5.09 9.08 11.99
N ALA A 145 6.06 9.47 12.82
CA ALA A 145 6.56 8.60 13.88
C ALA A 145 5.48 8.32 14.94
N ALA A 146 4.74 9.34 15.36
CA ALA A 146 3.63 9.19 16.30
C ALA A 146 2.53 8.27 15.76
N ASP A 147 2.16 8.40 14.47
CA ASP A 147 1.22 7.52 13.79
C ASP A 147 1.65 6.05 13.77
N MET A 148 2.94 5.82 13.83
CA MET A 148 3.51 4.48 13.87
C MET A 148 3.76 3.97 15.29
N ALA A 149 3.20 4.64 16.29
CA ALA A 149 3.39 4.36 17.72
C ALA A 149 4.87 4.35 18.16
N LEU A 150 5.67 5.25 17.55
CA LEU A 150 7.06 5.48 17.91
C LEU A 150 7.18 6.73 18.76
N THR A 151 8.15 6.76 19.65
CA THR A 151 8.51 7.98 20.38
C THR A 151 9.36 8.88 19.48
N ALA A 152 8.94 10.11 19.26
CA ALA A 152 9.68 11.10 18.50
C ALA A 152 10.23 12.20 19.41
N ILE A 153 11.55 12.43 19.33
CA ILE A 153 12.21 13.59 19.93
C ILE A 153 12.45 14.59 18.82
N ALA A 154 11.70 15.69 18.83
CA ALA A 154 11.75 16.71 17.81
C ALA A 154 12.47 17.95 18.34
N ARG A 155 13.44 18.45 17.59
CA ARG A 155 14.19 19.69 17.87
C ARG A 155 14.24 20.56 16.63
N ASP A 156 14.36 21.86 16.83
CA ASP A 156 14.67 22.83 15.78
C ASP A 156 15.35 24.05 16.41
N ARG A 157 16.19 24.72 15.63
CA ARG A 157 16.81 25.98 16.07
C ARG A 157 15.79 27.11 16.23
N SER A 158 14.67 27.02 15.53
CA SER A 158 13.58 28.02 15.56
C SER A 158 12.51 27.60 16.56
N ALA A 159 12.34 28.41 17.62
CA ALA A 159 11.26 28.23 18.57
C ALA A 159 9.85 28.29 17.91
N VAL A 160 9.73 29.08 16.84
CA VAL A 160 8.49 29.15 16.04
C VAL A 160 8.22 27.82 15.34
N ALA A 161 9.24 27.18 14.78
CA ALA A 161 9.12 25.87 14.16
C ALA A 161 8.66 24.81 15.19
N VAL A 162 9.29 24.79 16.36
CA VAL A 162 8.92 23.89 17.46
C VAL A 162 7.47 24.13 17.89
N GLY A 163 7.03 25.40 17.98
CA GLY A 163 5.62 25.74 18.28
C GLY A 163 4.64 25.17 17.23
N LYS A 164 4.97 25.30 15.94
CA LYS A 164 4.19 24.70 14.84
C LYS A 164 4.14 23.19 14.92
N ALA A 165 5.29 22.55 15.17
CA ALA A 165 5.36 21.09 15.32
C ALA A 165 4.48 20.59 16.46
N ARG A 166 4.49 21.27 17.61
CA ARG A 166 3.61 20.95 18.75
C ARG A 166 2.13 21.08 18.40
N GLY A 167 1.75 22.16 17.73
CA GLY A 167 0.37 22.37 17.30
C GLY A 167 -0.11 21.33 16.30
N ASN A 168 0.75 20.92 15.37
CA ASN A 168 0.44 19.86 14.40
C ASN A 168 0.34 18.46 15.04
N LEU A 169 1.13 18.18 16.08
CA LEU A 169 1.09 16.90 16.80
C LEU A 169 -0.14 16.79 17.73
N ALA A 170 -0.73 17.90 18.11
CA ALA A 170 -1.92 17.94 18.97
C ALA A 170 -3.25 17.86 18.18
N HIS A 171 -3.18 17.95 16.85
CA HIS A 171 -4.32 17.91 15.93
C HIS A 171 -4.64 16.47 15.51
#